data_2d240e6a9c79e5a8b935b39d3b103df0
#
_entry.id   2d240e6a9c79e5a8b935b39d3b103df0
#
_cell.length_a   1.000
_cell.length_b   1.000
_cell.length_c   1.000
_cell.angle_alpha   90.00
_cell.angle_beta   90.00
_cell.angle_gamma   90.00
#
_symmetry.space_group_name_H-M   'P 1'
#
loop_
_entity.id
_entity.type
_entity.pdbx_description
1 polymer ?
#
loop_
_entity_poly.entity_id
_entity_poly.type
_entity_poly.pdbx_seq_one_letter_code
_entity_poly.pdbx_strand_id
1 'polypeptide(L)'
;MPSPTVAPRIGFIASFIVLMAPALSGQVEFPAASPAVVVQQEVGLTNFEISYSRPSVKGREIFGRLESYGEVWRTGANAATKLTFDSEIKFGGRPVEAGTYALFTIPQKGSWTVILNRVSDQWGASRYDADQDVLRVEVPVEEVPELIETLHIGFDQLRDESAVLEIAWERSRVRVPIEVDVRDRLQPQIEAAMGSGQKQPDYIYFQAASFYYDHRIDLNRAAEWVDLALDQNPRAFWMLHLKAKIHAELGNTDIAIAAAEASTEQAVAQEGPSSGYKVMNDALLASLR
;
A
#
# COMPACT_ATOMS: atom_id res chain seq x y z
N MET A 1 73.24 36.07 65.60
CA MET A 1 71.97 36.80 65.29
C MET A 1 71.44 36.32 63.98
N PRO A 2 70.32 35.61 63.96
CA PRO A 2 69.77 35.14 62.73
C PRO A 2 68.75 36.14 62.20
N SER A 3 68.79 36.36 60.88
CA SER A 3 67.83 37.24 60.10
C SER A 3 66.45 36.60 59.91
N PRO A 4 65.38 37.37 59.85
CA PRO A 4 64.08 36.85 59.74
C PRO A 4 63.73 36.49 58.27
N THR A 5 63.16 35.31 58.09
CA THR A 5 62.66 34.75 56.84
C THR A 5 61.29 35.37 56.52
N VAL A 6 61.18 35.99 55.35
CA VAL A 6 59.92 36.55 54.83
C VAL A 6 59.20 35.43 54.04
N ALA A 7 57.97 35.08 54.45
CA ALA A 7 57.10 34.13 53.75
C ALA A 7 56.33 34.84 52.63
N PRO A 8 56.15 34.19 51.47
CA PRO A 8 55.37 34.79 50.38
C PRO A 8 53.83 34.67 50.63
N ARG A 9 53.12 35.77 50.43
CA ARG A 9 51.67 35.84 50.43
C ARG A 9 51.14 35.30 49.09
N ILE A 10 50.47 34.13 49.11
CA ILE A 10 49.72 33.60 47.96
C ILE A 10 48.38 34.35 47.91
N GLY A 11 48.21 35.18 46.89
CA GLY A 11 46.95 35.83 46.61
C GLY A 11 46.02 34.85 45.83
N PHE A 12 44.88 34.50 46.43
CA PHE A 12 43.82 33.76 45.72
C PHE A 12 43.06 34.73 44.82
N ILE A 13 43.21 34.56 43.48
CA ILE A 13 42.34 35.19 42.47
C ILE A 13 41.12 34.33 42.32
N ALA A 14 40.01 34.73 42.87
CA ALA A 14 38.69 34.12 42.63
C ALA A 14 38.19 34.51 41.22
N SER A 15 38.37 33.60 40.25
CA SER A 15 37.76 33.71 38.91
C SER A 15 36.24 33.47 39.04
N PHE A 16 35.46 34.53 38.90
CA PHE A 16 34.03 34.44 38.74
C PHE A 16 33.71 33.97 37.34
N ILE A 17 33.36 32.69 37.18
CA ILE A 17 32.79 32.16 35.94
C ILE A 17 31.31 32.56 35.91
N VAL A 18 31.00 33.58 35.12
CA VAL A 18 29.59 33.93 34.81
C VAL A 18 29.10 32.86 33.81
N LEU A 19 28.35 31.89 34.28
CA LEU A 19 27.56 31.01 33.45
C LEU A 19 26.44 31.83 32.81
N MET A 20 26.64 32.23 31.54
CA MET A 20 25.55 32.70 30.70
C MET A 20 24.68 31.48 30.38
N ALA A 21 23.54 31.34 31.04
CA ALA A 21 22.47 30.44 30.63
C ALA A 21 21.98 30.89 29.25
N PRO A 22 21.90 29.98 28.24
CA PRO A 22 21.28 30.35 26.98
C PRO A 22 19.82 30.72 27.27
N ALA A 23 19.43 31.93 26.87
CA ALA A 23 18.02 32.29 26.84
C ALA A 23 17.30 31.31 25.89
N LEU A 24 16.50 30.42 26.45
CA LEU A 24 15.51 29.66 25.65
C LEU A 24 14.51 30.73 25.15
N SER A 25 14.73 31.25 23.95
CA SER A 25 13.70 31.92 23.20
C SER A 25 12.63 30.89 22.90
N GLY A 26 11.54 30.87 23.63
CA GLY A 26 10.38 30.05 23.39
C GLY A 26 9.87 30.33 21.97
N GLN A 27 10.19 29.46 21.04
CA GLN A 27 9.69 29.53 19.68
C GLN A 27 8.21 29.19 19.72
N VAL A 28 7.34 30.18 19.46
CA VAL A 28 5.89 29.94 19.43
C VAL A 28 5.62 29.11 18.15
N GLU A 29 5.10 27.89 18.33
CA GLU A 29 4.72 27.00 17.25
C GLU A 29 3.23 27.16 16.96
N PHE A 30 2.91 27.48 15.71
CA PHE A 30 1.53 27.59 15.23
C PHE A 30 1.13 26.35 14.45
N PRO A 31 -0.13 25.85 14.60
CA PRO A 31 -0.65 24.77 13.79
C PRO A 31 -0.55 25.09 12.29
N ALA A 32 -0.09 24.10 11.50
CA ALA A 32 -0.02 24.25 10.05
C ALA A 32 -1.43 24.39 9.43
N ALA A 33 -1.61 25.38 8.56
CA ALA A 33 -2.89 25.61 7.87
C ALA A 33 -3.30 24.45 6.95
N SER A 34 -2.30 23.70 6.45
CA SER A 34 -2.44 22.47 5.66
C SER A 34 -1.43 21.45 6.22
N PRO A 35 -1.83 20.63 7.22
CA PRO A 35 -0.93 19.70 7.87
C PRO A 35 -0.43 18.66 6.88
N ALA A 36 0.81 18.25 7.05
CA ALA A 36 1.42 17.18 6.27
C ALA A 36 0.93 15.80 6.74
N VAL A 37 0.88 14.85 5.83
CA VAL A 37 0.57 13.45 6.11
C VAL A 37 1.44 12.55 5.24
N VAL A 38 1.73 11.37 5.76
CA VAL A 38 2.31 10.24 5.01
C VAL A 38 1.32 9.08 5.09
N VAL A 39 0.95 8.55 3.94
CA VAL A 39 0.12 7.34 3.80
C VAL A 39 1.00 6.25 3.25
N GLN A 40 1.06 5.12 3.94
CA GLN A 40 1.77 3.92 3.49
C GLN A 40 0.78 2.81 3.23
N GLN A 41 0.94 2.10 2.11
CA GLN A 41 0.08 1.00 1.71
C GLN A 41 0.90 -0.06 0.97
N GLU A 42 0.72 -1.30 1.35
CA GLU A 42 1.19 -2.46 0.59
C GLU A 42 0.07 -2.93 -0.35
N VAL A 43 0.42 -3.16 -1.62
CA VAL A 43 -0.46 -3.76 -2.63
C VAL A 43 0.30 -4.92 -3.26
N GLY A 44 -0.20 -6.13 -3.08
CA GLY A 44 0.55 -7.34 -3.44
C GLY A 44 1.89 -7.40 -2.71
N LEU A 45 2.98 -7.31 -3.45
CA LEU A 45 4.36 -7.28 -2.92
C LEU A 45 5.03 -5.92 -3.11
N THR A 46 4.25 -4.87 -3.38
CA THR A 46 4.75 -3.52 -3.65
C THR A 46 4.36 -2.57 -2.53
N ASN A 47 5.35 -1.88 -1.96
CA ASN A 47 5.13 -0.85 -0.95
C ASN A 47 4.96 0.50 -1.61
N PHE A 48 3.89 1.19 -1.25
CA PHE A 48 3.58 2.55 -1.66
C PHE A 48 3.69 3.52 -0.50
N GLU A 49 4.15 4.73 -0.79
CA GLU A 49 4.10 5.87 0.13
C GLU A 49 3.61 7.10 -0.62
N ILE A 50 2.64 7.81 -0.02
CA ILE A 50 2.18 9.12 -0.48
C ILE A 50 2.49 10.12 0.61
N SER A 51 3.27 11.16 0.30
CA SER A 51 3.50 12.28 1.22
C SER A 51 2.95 13.57 0.64
N TYR A 52 2.07 14.24 1.38
CA TYR A 52 1.39 15.45 0.92
C TYR A 52 0.91 16.33 2.06
N SER A 53 0.56 17.59 1.74
CA SER A 53 -0.11 18.49 2.70
C SER A 53 -1.60 18.58 2.38
N ARG A 54 -2.42 18.56 3.43
CA ARG A 54 -3.89 18.45 3.37
C ARG A 54 -4.57 19.79 3.57
N PRO A 55 -4.85 20.58 2.53
CA PRO A 55 -5.69 21.78 2.66
C PRO A 55 -7.15 21.41 2.91
N SER A 56 -7.85 22.31 3.61
CA SER A 56 -9.30 22.22 3.85
C SER A 56 -10.05 23.24 3.00
N VAL A 57 -11.31 22.95 2.68
CA VAL A 57 -12.20 23.83 1.90
C VAL A 57 -12.42 25.16 2.62
N LYS A 58 -12.77 25.14 3.91
CA LYS A 58 -13.01 26.33 4.74
C LYS A 58 -14.00 27.33 4.07
N GLY A 59 -15.07 26.78 3.50
CA GLY A 59 -16.12 27.57 2.85
C GLY A 59 -15.73 28.24 1.53
N ARG A 60 -14.58 27.87 0.95
CA ARG A 60 -14.13 28.37 -0.38
C ARG A 60 -14.66 27.48 -1.49
N GLU A 61 -14.78 28.03 -2.66
CA GLU A 61 -14.90 27.28 -3.92
C GLU A 61 -13.48 26.88 -4.35
N ILE A 62 -13.25 25.59 -4.55
CA ILE A 62 -11.90 25.06 -4.81
C ILE A 62 -11.65 25.03 -6.31
N PHE A 63 -12.31 24.12 -7.04
CA PHE A 63 -12.01 23.90 -8.44
C PHE A 63 -12.66 24.96 -9.33
N GLY A 64 -11.85 25.64 -10.12
CA GLY A 64 -12.26 26.79 -10.94
C GLY A 64 -12.06 28.15 -10.25
N ARG A 65 -11.71 28.16 -8.95
CA ARG A 65 -11.44 29.41 -8.19
C ARG A 65 -10.11 29.38 -7.48
N LEU A 66 -9.93 28.54 -6.44
CA LEU A 66 -8.64 28.41 -5.74
C LEU A 66 -7.64 27.66 -6.60
N GLU A 67 -8.05 26.55 -7.20
CA GLU A 67 -7.28 25.78 -8.16
C GLU A 67 -7.98 25.92 -9.55
N SER A 68 -7.31 26.59 -10.46
CA SER A 68 -7.86 26.94 -11.79
C SER A 68 -8.03 25.69 -12.66
N TYR A 69 -9.13 25.62 -13.40
CA TYR A 69 -9.27 24.59 -14.43
C TYR A 69 -8.25 24.77 -15.56
N GLY A 70 -7.69 23.65 -16.02
CA GLY A 70 -6.71 23.63 -17.10
C GLY A 70 -5.28 23.96 -16.68
N GLU A 71 -5.05 24.33 -15.42
CA GLU A 71 -3.72 24.65 -14.88
C GLU A 71 -3.15 23.48 -14.08
N VAL A 72 -1.80 23.36 -14.08
CA VAL A 72 -1.11 22.33 -13.31
C VAL A 72 -1.17 22.65 -11.81
N TRP A 73 -1.75 21.74 -11.06
CA TRP A 73 -1.83 21.78 -9.60
C TRP A 73 -0.93 20.71 -8.97
N ARG A 74 -0.20 21.08 -7.91
CA ARG A 74 0.68 20.20 -7.11
C ARG A 74 -0.05 19.11 -6.32
N THR A 75 -1.36 18.98 -6.53
CA THR A 75 -2.25 17.98 -5.90
C THR A 75 -2.16 18.01 -4.36
N GLY A 76 -2.15 19.21 -3.82
CA GLY A 76 -2.00 19.45 -2.37
C GLY A 76 -1.66 20.90 -2.07
N ALA A 77 -0.97 21.11 -0.96
CA ALA A 77 -0.48 22.41 -0.53
C ALA A 77 1.03 22.32 -0.19
N ASN A 78 1.71 23.47 -0.08
CA ASN A 78 3.14 23.56 0.22
C ASN A 78 4.02 22.89 -0.87
N ALA A 79 4.77 21.83 -0.51
CA ALA A 79 5.49 21.02 -1.47
C ALA A 79 4.53 20.23 -2.39
N ALA A 80 4.99 19.84 -3.57
CA ALA A 80 4.27 18.93 -4.44
C ALA A 80 4.07 17.58 -3.74
N THR A 81 2.92 16.98 -3.96
CA THR A 81 2.62 15.62 -3.49
C THR A 81 3.61 14.64 -4.09
N LYS A 82 4.12 13.72 -3.29
CA LYS A 82 5.02 12.67 -3.74
C LYS A 82 4.33 11.33 -3.67
N LEU A 83 4.50 10.53 -4.71
CA LEU A 83 4.14 9.12 -4.75
C LEU A 83 5.41 8.31 -4.95
N THR A 84 5.67 7.40 -4.02
CA THR A 84 6.82 6.48 -4.05
C THR A 84 6.33 5.05 -4.11
N PHE A 85 7.00 4.19 -4.88
CA PHE A 85 6.79 2.75 -4.89
C PHE A 85 8.08 2.01 -5.21
N ASP A 86 8.24 0.80 -4.67
CA ASP A 86 9.50 0.06 -4.64
C ASP A 86 9.65 -1.01 -5.74
N SER A 87 8.67 -1.14 -6.63
CA SER A 87 8.72 -2.01 -7.81
C SER A 87 8.01 -1.39 -9.00
N GLU A 88 8.23 -1.91 -10.20
CA GLU A 88 7.47 -1.51 -11.39
C GLU A 88 5.97 -1.74 -11.16
N ILE A 89 5.16 -0.80 -11.61
CA ILE A 89 3.69 -0.86 -11.54
C ILE A 89 3.08 -0.48 -12.88
N LYS A 90 1.78 -0.78 -13.09
CA LYS A 90 0.99 -0.08 -14.09
C LYS A 90 0.14 0.99 -13.40
N PHE A 91 0.32 2.23 -13.81
CA PHE A 91 -0.44 3.38 -13.34
C PHE A 91 -1.37 3.85 -14.46
N GLY A 92 -2.68 3.73 -14.26
CA GLY A 92 -3.65 3.97 -15.32
C GLY A 92 -3.45 3.09 -16.56
N GLY A 93 -3.04 1.83 -16.36
CA GLY A 93 -2.75 0.84 -17.40
C GLY A 93 -1.40 1.02 -18.11
N ARG A 94 -0.54 1.96 -17.70
CA ARG A 94 0.75 2.24 -18.32
C ARG A 94 1.90 1.91 -17.36
N PRO A 95 2.97 1.22 -17.82
CA PRO A 95 4.08 0.82 -16.97
C PRO A 95 4.86 2.04 -16.47
N VAL A 96 5.28 1.97 -15.21
CA VAL A 96 6.12 2.97 -14.53
C VAL A 96 7.12 2.24 -13.65
N GLU A 97 8.41 2.55 -13.82
CA GLU A 97 9.49 1.99 -13.02
C GLU A 97 9.38 2.40 -11.55
N ALA A 98 9.96 1.59 -10.65
CA ALA A 98 10.10 1.92 -9.24
C ALA A 98 10.77 3.30 -9.05
N GLY A 99 10.28 4.08 -8.09
CA GLY A 99 10.86 5.39 -7.83
C GLY A 99 9.97 6.30 -7.00
N THR A 100 10.42 7.55 -6.88
CA THR A 100 9.67 8.64 -6.25
C THR A 100 9.35 9.70 -7.30
N TYR A 101 8.07 10.01 -7.44
CA TYR A 101 7.55 10.94 -8.43
C TYR A 101 6.78 12.07 -7.76
N ALA A 102 6.84 13.28 -8.33
CA ALA A 102 5.86 14.28 -7.98
C ALA A 102 4.52 13.94 -8.67
N LEU A 103 3.46 13.98 -7.90
CA LEU A 103 2.09 13.80 -8.37
C LEU A 103 1.47 15.17 -8.63
N PHE A 104 1.28 15.51 -9.90
CA PHE A 104 0.54 16.69 -10.33
C PHE A 104 -0.80 16.30 -10.93
N THR A 105 -1.73 17.23 -10.93
CA THR A 105 -2.99 17.08 -11.65
C THR A 105 -3.31 18.36 -12.42
N ILE A 106 -4.09 18.20 -13.49
CA ILE A 106 -4.73 19.32 -14.22
C ILE A 106 -6.23 19.10 -14.06
N PRO A 107 -6.88 19.80 -13.12
CA PRO A 107 -8.32 19.67 -12.92
C PRO A 107 -9.09 20.25 -14.11
N GLN A 108 -10.16 19.57 -14.53
CA GLN A 108 -11.18 20.06 -15.44
C GLN A 108 -12.57 19.58 -14.97
N LYS A 109 -13.64 20.10 -15.52
CA LYS A 109 -15.01 19.79 -15.06
C LYS A 109 -15.41 18.34 -15.25
N GLY A 110 -14.99 17.72 -16.36
CA GLY A 110 -15.41 16.35 -16.73
C GLY A 110 -14.34 15.29 -16.50
N SER A 111 -13.06 15.69 -16.53
CA SER A 111 -11.93 14.77 -16.35
C SER A 111 -10.76 15.52 -15.73
N TRP A 112 -9.86 14.79 -15.08
CA TRP A 112 -8.56 15.32 -14.66
C TRP A 112 -7.44 14.60 -15.39
N THR A 113 -6.39 15.34 -15.73
CA THR A 113 -5.12 14.71 -16.11
C THR A 113 -4.29 14.51 -14.85
N VAL A 114 -3.98 13.27 -14.52
CA VAL A 114 -3.08 12.90 -13.43
C VAL A 114 -1.69 12.65 -14.02
N ILE A 115 -0.67 13.23 -13.41
CA ILE A 115 0.70 13.31 -13.95
C ILE A 115 1.67 12.75 -12.92
N LEU A 116 2.57 11.88 -13.34
CA LEU A 116 3.77 11.51 -12.59
C LEU A 116 4.97 12.21 -13.23
N ASN A 117 5.65 13.07 -12.46
CA ASN A 117 6.78 13.85 -12.89
C ASN A 117 8.06 13.41 -12.19
N ARG A 118 9.15 13.29 -12.93
CA ARG A 118 10.42 12.76 -12.41
C ARG A 118 11.07 13.65 -11.36
N VAL A 119 10.84 14.95 -11.42
CA VAL A 119 11.38 15.91 -10.44
C VAL A 119 10.47 15.92 -9.21
N SER A 120 10.75 15.07 -8.24
CA SER A 120 9.90 14.88 -7.06
C SER A 120 10.04 15.98 -6.00
N ASP A 121 11.19 16.68 -5.95
CA ASP A 121 11.49 17.69 -4.95
C ASP A 121 11.17 19.10 -5.47
N GLN A 122 9.88 19.48 -5.38
CA GLN A 122 9.38 20.77 -5.85
C GLN A 122 8.51 21.46 -4.80
N TRP A 123 8.65 22.77 -4.67
CA TRP A 123 7.75 23.60 -3.89
C TRP A 123 6.69 24.22 -4.80
N GLY A 124 5.42 23.84 -4.62
CA GLY A 124 4.35 24.30 -5.50
C GLY A 124 4.38 23.63 -6.88
N ALA A 125 3.85 24.34 -7.88
CA ALA A 125 3.88 23.93 -9.29
C ALA A 125 4.68 24.91 -10.17
N SER A 126 5.31 25.95 -9.60
CA SER A 126 5.99 27.00 -10.35
C SER A 126 7.25 26.53 -11.11
N ARG A 127 7.80 25.38 -10.74
CA ARG A 127 8.95 24.75 -11.40
C ARG A 127 8.56 23.49 -12.18
N TYR A 128 7.27 23.27 -12.37
CA TYR A 128 6.81 22.16 -13.17
C TYR A 128 7.34 22.27 -14.59
N ASP A 129 7.90 21.18 -15.07
CA ASP A 129 8.42 21.03 -16.42
C ASP A 129 7.79 19.78 -17.05
N ALA A 130 7.03 19.99 -18.13
CA ALA A 130 6.33 18.93 -18.82
C ALA A 130 7.26 17.92 -19.51
N ASP A 131 8.49 18.31 -19.81
CA ASP A 131 9.51 17.42 -20.40
C ASP A 131 10.02 16.38 -19.37
N GLN A 132 9.73 16.60 -18.09
CA GLN A 132 10.04 15.68 -17.00
C GLN A 132 8.87 14.73 -16.65
N ASP A 133 7.76 14.80 -17.37
CA ASP A 133 6.65 13.89 -17.16
C ASP A 133 7.01 12.48 -17.61
N VAL A 134 6.80 11.53 -16.69
CA VAL A 134 6.95 10.10 -16.97
C VAL A 134 5.70 9.58 -17.67
N LEU A 135 4.55 10.04 -17.20
CA LEU A 135 3.27 9.73 -17.83
C LEU A 135 2.20 10.77 -17.48
N ARG A 136 1.15 10.80 -18.31
CA ARG A 136 -0.10 11.49 -18.07
C ARG A 136 -1.26 10.52 -18.29
N VAL A 137 -2.19 10.47 -17.36
CA VAL A 137 -3.41 9.66 -17.45
C VAL A 137 -4.61 10.57 -17.30
N GLU A 138 -5.54 10.49 -18.24
CA GLU A 138 -6.82 11.18 -18.12
C GLU A 138 -7.83 10.26 -17.41
N VAL A 139 -8.47 10.78 -16.37
CA VAL A 139 -9.46 10.05 -15.57
C VAL A 139 -10.73 10.88 -15.41
N PRO A 140 -11.92 10.25 -15.42
CA PRO A 140 -13.17 10.96 -15.24
C PRO A 140 -13.27 11.53 -13.82
N VAL A 141 -13.98 12.65 -13.69
CA VAL A 141 -14.37 13.21 -12.39
C VAL A 141 -15.71 12.60 -11.99
N GLU A 142 -15.73 12.08 -10.77
CA GLU A 142 -16.94 11.70 -10.08
C GLU A 142 -17.37 12.85 -9.17
N GLU A 143 -18.58 13.34 -9.34
CA GLU A 143 -19.18 14.27 -8.38
C GLU A 143 -19.72 13.48 -7.18
N VAL A 144 -19.29 13.86 -5.98
CA VAL A 144 -19.74 13.21 -4.73
C VAL A 144 -20.78 14.10 -4.04
N PRO A 145 -21.86 13.51 -3.49
CA PRO A 145 -22.97 14.27 -2.89
C PRO A 145 -22.55 15.00 -1.61
N GLU A 146 -21.58 14.44 -0.88
CA GLU A 146 -21.09 14.99 0.38
C GLU A 146 -19.86 15.85 0.16
N LEU A 147 -19.74 16.94 0.97
CA LEU A 147 -18.57 17.80 0.96
C LEU A 147 -17.39 17.09 1.61
N ILE A 148 -16.31 16.90 0.85
CA ILE A 148 -15.03 16.43 1.36
C ILE A 148 -14.22 17.66 1.80
N GLU A 149 -14.33 17.99 3.08
CA GLU A 149 -13.76 19.23 3.65
C GLU A 149 -12.24 19.29 3.52
N THR A 150 -11.54 18.17 3.75
CA THR A 150 -10.07 18.13 3.71
C THR A 150 -9.60 17.23 2.58
N LEU A 151 -8.67 17.73 1.74
CA LEU A 151 -8.08 16.93 0.66
C LEU A 151 -7.68 15.55 1.17
N HIS A 152 -8.13 14.53 0.47
CA HIS A 152 -7.79 13.14 0.69
C HIS A 152 -7.09 12.57 -0.52
N ILE A 153 -5.94 11.92 -0.28
CA ILE A 153 -5.25 11.10 -1.28
C ILE A 153 -4.91 9.79 -0.58
N GLY A 154 -5.29 8.68 -1.16
CA GLY A 154 -5.10 7.36 -0.55
C GLY A 154 -5.40 6.24 -1.51
N PHE A 155 -5.40 5.01 -0.98
CA PHE A 155 -5.66 3.80 -1.76
C PHE A 155 -7.01 3.20 -1.36
N ASP A 156 -7.74 2.71 -2.35
CA ASP A 156 -9.03 2.04 -2.20
C ASP A 156 -9.08 0.80 -3.11
N GLN A 157 -10.12 -0.03 -2.94
CA GLN A 157 -10.35 -1.25 -3.74
C GLN A 157 -9.14 -2.18 -3.81
N LEU A 158 -8.48 -2.37 -2.66
CA LEU A 158 -7.32 -3.25 -2.53
C LEU A 158 -7.65 -4.69 -2.95
N ARG A 159 -6.79 -5.25 -3.80
CA ARG A 159 -6.77 -6.66 -4.23
C ARG A 159 -5.34 -7.16 -4.18
N ASP A 160 -5.15 -8.44 -4.42
CA ASP A 160 -3.83 -9.07 -4.36
C ASP A 160 -2.85 -8.48 -5.37
N GLU A 161 -3.34 -7.97 -6.52
CA GLU A 161 -2.51 -7.43 -7.61
C GLU A 161 -2.95 -6.05 -8.08
N SER A 162 -3.85 -5.39 -7.36
CA SER A 162 -4.35 -4.08 -7.78
C SER A 162 -4.87 -3.24 -6.62
N ALA A 163 -4.88 -1.94 -6.86
CA ALA A 163 -5.52 -0.94 -6.03
C ALA A 163 -6.03 0.21 -6.90
N VAL A 164 -6.70 1.15 -6.27
CA VAL A 164 -7.10 2.42 -6.89
C VAL A 164 -6.49 3.55 -6.07
N LEU A 165 -5.70 4.43 -6.70
CA LEU A 165 -5.34 5.71 -6.11
C LEU A 165 -6.54 6.65 -6.21
N GLU A 166 -7.07 7.09 -5.07
CA GLU A 166 -8.14 8.06 -4.98
C GLU A 166 -7.60 9.44 -4.62
N ILE A 167 -8.05 10.47 -5.32
CA ILE A 167 -7.84 11.88 -4.98
C ILE A 167 -9.21 12.51 -4.85
N ALA A 168 -9.55 13.02 -3.65
CA ALA A 168 -10.88 13.53 -3.39
C ALA A 168 -10.82 14.82 -2.57
N TRP A 169 -11.50 15.88 -3.06
CA TRP A 169 -11.62 17.16 -2.37
C TRP A 169 -12.84 17.92 -2.84
N GLU A 170 -13.43 18.73 -1.94
CA GLU A 170 -14.70 19.45 -2.19
C GLU A 170 -15.82 18.47 -2.55
N ARG A 171 -16.28 18.45 -3.80
CA ARG A 171 -17.27 17.50 -4.33
C ARG A 171 -16.74 16.70 -5.51
N SER A 172 -15.43 16.71 -5.70
CA SER A 172 -14.77 16.05 -6.82
C SER A 172 -13.92 14.90 -6.32
N ARG A 173 -14.03 13.78 -7.02
CA ARG A 173 -13.23 12.58 -6.82
C ARG A 173 -12.71 12.10 -8.16
N VAL A 174 -11.44 11.73 -8.19
CA VAL A 174 -10.86 11.02 -9.34
C VAL A 174 -10.17 9.76 -8.86
N ARG A 175 -10.15 8.73 -9.71
CA ARG A 175 -9.63 7.41 -9.41
C ARG A 175 -8.70 6.94 -10.50
N VAL A 176 -7.48 6.54 -10.13
CA VAL A 176 -6.49 5.99 -11.03
C VAL A 176 -6.28 4.52 -10.67
N PRO A 177 -6.55 3.56 -11.57
CA PRO A 177 -6.25 2.17 -11.32
C PRO A 177 -4.74 1.95 -11.26
N ILE A 178 -4.31 1.11 -10.31
CA ILE A 178 -2.95 0.65 -10.13
C ILE A 178 -2.96 -0.87 -10.22
N GLU A 179 -2.03 -1.42 -11.00
CA GLU A 179 -1.75 -2.85 -11.04
C GLU A 179 -0.30 -3.08 -10.64
N VAL A 180 -0.05 -4.15 -9.88
CA VAL A 180 1.28 -4.60 -9.47
C VAL A 180 1.51 -6.02 -9.97
N ASP A 181 2.76 -6.35 -10.26
CA ASP A 181 3.12 -7.70 -10.69
C ASP A 181 3.52 -8.54 -9.46
N VAL A 182 2.61 -9.40 -9.02
CA VAL A 182 2.88 -10.38 -7.98
C VAL A 182 3.39 -11.67 -8.59
N ARG A 183 2.89 -12.05 -9.75
CA ARG A 183 3.17 -13.34 -10.37
C ARG A 183 4.65 -13.52 -10.70
N ASP A 184 5.24 -12.60 -11.45
CA ASP A 184 6.63 -12.69 -11.89
C ASP A 184 7.62 -12.59 -10.72
N ARG A 185 7.19 -11.97 -9.61
CA ARG A 185 7.99 -11.85 -8.39
C ARG A 185 7.87 -13.06 -7.46
N LEU A 186 6.68 -13.64 -7.33
CA LEU A 186 6.41 -14.71 -6.36
C LEU A 186 6.66 -16.10 -6.94
N GLN A 187 6.33 -16.34 -8.22
CA GLN A 187 6.50 -17.66 -8.83
C GLN A 187 7.93 -18.19 -8.74
N PRO A 188 9.01 -17.43 -9.04
CA PRO A 188 10.38 -17.94 -8.88
C PRO A 188 10.74 -18.27 -7.43
N GLN A 189 10.20 -17.54 -6.46
CA GLN A 189 10.44 -17.81 -5.04
C GLN A 189 9.76 -19.12 -4.60
N ILE A 190 8.52 -19.34 -5.05
CA ILE A 190 7.81 -20.60 -4.82
C ILE A 190 8.58 -21.77 -5.45
N GLU A 191 8.99 -21.64 -6.70
CA GLU A 191 9.75 -22.69 -7.40
C GLU A 191 11.08 -23.02 -6.70
N ALA A 192 11.80 -22.00 -6.23
CA ALA A 192 13.02 -22.18 -5.46
C ALA A 192 12.77 -22.89 -4.12
N ALA A 193 11.73 -22.49 -3.39
CA ALA A 193 11.36 -23.11 -2.11
C ALA A 193 10.95 -24.58 -2.29
N MET A 194 10.11 -24.87 -3.27
CA MET A 194 9.62 -26.22 -3.55
C MET A 194 10.72 -27.13 -4.17
N GLY A 195 11.62 -26.56 -4.97
CA GLY A 195 12.74 -27.28 -5.57
C GLY A 195 13.94 -27.49 -4.61
N SER A 196 13.92 -26.93 -3.41
CA SER A 196 15.03 -27.01 -2.47
C SER A 196 15.30 -28.40 -1.89
N GLY A 197 14.37 -29.34 -2.06
CA GLY A 197 14.41 -30.67 -1.41
C GLY A 197 14.15 -30.64 0.11
N GLN A 198 13.89 -29.47 0.68
CA GLN A 198 13.53 -29.34 2.09
C GLN A 198 12.01 -29.39 2.26
N LYS A 199 11.56 -30.08 3.32
CA LYS A 199 10.15 -30.09 3.69
C LYS A 199 9.74 -28.67 4.12
N GLN A 200 8.74 -28.12 3.43
CA GLN A 200 8.15 -26.84 3.79
C GLN A 200 7.05 -27.03 4.87
N PRO A 201 6.74 -26.00 5.67
CA PRO A 201 5.55 -25.97 6.52
C PRO A 201 4.24 -26.08 5.71
N ASP A 202 3.18 -26.59 6.34
CA ASP A 202 1.87 -26.76 5.71
C ASP A 202 1.33 -25.49 5.08
N TYR A 203 1.46 -24.36 5.76
CA TYR A 203 0.99 -23.05 5.25
C TYR A 203 1.73 -22.60 3.99
N ILE A 204 3.02 -22.92 3.82
CA ILE A 204 3.78 -22.58 2.59
C ILE A 204 3.30 -23.43 1.43
N TYR A 205 3.09 -24.74 1.64
CA TYR A 205 2.51 -25.61 0.61
C TYR A 205 1.10 -25.15 0.22
N PHE A 206 0.27 -24.79 1.20
CA PHE A 206 -1.08 -24.29 0.95
C PHE A 206 -1.09 -22.97 0.17
N GLN A 207 -0.27 -21.99 0.57
CA GLN A 207 -0.17 -20.70 -0.13
C GLN A 207 0.35 -20.87 -1.56
N ALA A 208 1.36 -21.72 -1.76
CA ALA A 208 1.87 -22.02 -3.09
C ALA A 208 0.81 -22.71 -3.97
N ALA A 209 0.06 -23.67 -3.43
CA ALA A 209 -1.03 -24.33 -4.13
C ALA A 209 -2.15 -23.33 -4.49
N SER A 210 -2.53 -22.44 -3.57
CA SER A 210 -3.52 -21.39 -3.81
C SER A 210 -3.07 -20.45 -4.92
N PHE A 211 -1.84 -19.96 -4.84
CA PHE A 211 -1.27 -19.07 -5.84
C PHE A 211 -1.26 -19.71 -7.24
N TYR A 212 -0.83 -20.96 -7.35
CA TYR A 212 -0.82 -21.68 -8.63
C TYR A 212 -2.22 -21.94 -9.18
N TYR A 213 -3.19 -22.21 -8.29
CA TYR A 213 -4.59 -22.35 -8.65
C TYR A 213 -5.19 -21.03 -9.13
N ASP A 214 -5.02 -19.94 -8.38
CA ASP A 214 -5.63 -18.65 -8.66
C ASP A 214 -5.08 -18.04 -9.96
N HIS A 215 -3.78 -18.24 -10.24
CA HIS A 215 -3.13 -17.79 -11.47
C HIS A 215 -3.13 -18.81 -12.61
N ARG A 216 -3.71 -19.99 -12.41
CA ARG A 216 -3.79 -21.09 -13.41
C ARG A 216 -2.43 -21.46 -14.02
N ILE A 217 -1.38 -21.53 -13.17
CA ILE A 217 -0.01 -21.78 -13.61
C ILE A 217 0.18 -23.28 -13.92
N ASP A 218 -0.03 -24.13 -12.90
CA ASP A 218 0.07 -25.60 -13.02
C ASP A 218 -0.81 -26.25 -11.95
N LEU A 219 -2.00 -26.67 -12.35
CA LEU A 219 -2.98 -27.28 -11.43
C LEU A 219 -2.52 -28.63 -10.90
N ASN A 220 -1.67 -29.39 -11.60
CA ASN A 220 -1.16 -30.64 -11.07
C ASN A 220 -0.18 -30.40 -9.92
N ARG A 221 0.73 -29.43 -10.06
CA ARG A 221 1.59 -28.99 -8.95
C ARG A 221 0.79 -28.44 -7.79
N ALA A 222 -0.25 -27.66 -8.06
CA ALA A 222 -1.14 -27.15 -7.00
C ALA A 222 -1.80 -28.29 -6.24
N ALA A 223 -2.24 -29.38 -6.94
CA ALA A 223 -2.79 -30.57 -6.32
C ALA A 223 -1.75 -31.29 -5.45
N GLU A 224 -0.53 -31.48 -5.94
CA GLU A 224 0.54 -32.11 -5.17
C GLU A 224 0.84 -31.32 -3.87
N TRP A 225 0.92 -29.99 -3.95
CA TRP A 225 1.26 -29.16 -2.80
C TRP A 225 0.12 -29.05 -1.79
N VAL A 226 -1.14 -28.99 -2.22
CA VAL A 226 -2.25 -29.01 -1.27
C VAL A 226 -2.33 -30.35 -0.54
N ASP A 227 -1.96 -31.47 -1.17
CA ASP A 227 -1.85 -32.77 -0.53
C ASP A 227 -0.73 -32.79 0.50
N LEU A 228 0.46 -32.26 0.20
CA LEU A 228 1.56 -32.12 1.16
C LEU A 228 1.19 -31.22 2.37
N ALA A 229 0.37 -30.21 2.15
CA ALA A 229 -0.17 -29.39 3.22
C ALA A 229 -1.13 -30.17 4.11
N LEU A 230 -2.05 -30.93 3.52
CA LEU A 230 -3.03 -31.77 4.20
C LEU A 230 -2.39 -32.95 4.94
N ASP A 231 -1.27 -33.49 4.47
CA ASP A 231 -0.49 -34.51 5.19
C ASP A 231 0.00 -34.01 6.56
N GLN A 232 0.25 -32.71 6.67
CA GLN A 232 0.66 -32.06 7.93
C GLN A 232 -0.52 -31.56 8.75
N ASN A 233 -1.61 -31.17 8.09
CA ASN A 233 -2.79 -30.60 8.73
C ASN A 233 -4.11 -31.18 8.13
N PRO A 234 -4.41 -32.46 8.40
CA PRO A 234 -5.50 -33.18 7.73
C PRO A 234 -6.90 -32.66 8.06
N ARG A 235 -7.05 -31.82 9.10
CA ARG A 235 -8.33 -31.24 9.50
C ARG A 235 -8.54 -29.80 9.09
N ALA A 236 -7.62 -29.25 8.26
CA ALA A 236 -7.71 -27.90 7.74
C ALA A 236 -8.78 -27.82 6.64
N PHE A 237 -10.00 -27.47 7.01
CA PHE A 237 -11.15 -27.43 6.09
C PHE A 237 -10.93 -26.46 4.91
N TRP A 238 -10.17 -25.37 5.10
CA TRP A 238 -9.81 -24.45 4.02
C TRP A 238 -8.86 -25.07 3.00
N MET A 239 -7.94 -25.95 3.42
CA MET A 239 -7.06 -26.69 2.53
C MET A 239 -7.83 -27.78 1.76
N LEU A 240 -8.76 -28.45 2.44
CA LEU A 240 -9.68 -29.43 1.81
C LEU A 240 -10.57 -28.75 0.77
N HIS A 241 -11.06 -27.52 1.03
CA HIS A 241 -11.82 -26.75 0.09
C HIS A 241 -10.98 -26.39 -1.17
N LEU A 242 -9.73 -25.95 -0.97
CA LEU A 242 -8.82 -25.69 -2.09
C LEU A 242 -8.55 -26.95 -2.92
N LYS A 243 -8.32 -28.09 -2.25
CA LYS A 243 -8.17 -29.39 -2.93
C LYS A 243 -9.39 -29.70 -3.79
N ALA A 244 -10.59 -29.49 -3.27
CA ALA A 244 -11.83 -29.72 -4.01
C ALA A 244 -11.91 -28.84 -5.26
N LYS A 245 -11.57 -27.55 -5.14
CA LYS A 245 -11.53 -26.59 -6.28
C LYS A 245 -10.54 -27.00 -7.34
N ILE A 246 -9.31 -27.34 -6.95
CA ILE A 246 -8.25 -27.76 -7.88
C ILE A 246 -8.68 -29.02 -8.65
N HIS A 247 -9.19 -30.03 -7.95
CA HIS A 247 -9.59 -31.29 -8.61
C HIS A 247 -10.87 -31.14 -9.45
N ALA A 248 -11.75 -30.20 -9.11
CA ALA A 248 -12.88 -29.85 -9.97
C ALA A 248 -12.41 -29.28 -11.33
N GLU A 249 -11.44 -28.37 -11.32
CA GLU A 249 -10.87 -27.82 -12.57
C GLU A 249 -10.03 -28.86 -13.36
N LEU A 250 -9.38 -29.80 -12.67
CA LEU A 250 -8.69 -30.94 -13.32
C LEU A 250 -9.64 -31.98 -13.90
N GLY A 251 -10.96 -31.88 -13.65
CA GLY A 251 -11.95 -32.89 -14.07
C GLY A 251 -11.96 -34.17 -13.21
N ASN A 252 -11.26 -34.19 -12.09
CA ASN A 252 -11.21 -35.29 -11.14
C ASN A 252 -12.41 -35.21 -10.18
N THR A 253 -13.61 -35.38 -10.72
CA THR A 253 -14.89 -35.12 -10.05
C THR A 253 -15.05 -35.90 -8.73
N ASP A 254 -14.68 -37.17 -8.69
CA ASP A 254 -14.82 -37.98 -7.47
C ASP A 254 -13.94 -37.46 -6.32
N ILE A 255 -12.70 -37.04 -6.63
CA ILE A 255 -11.78 -36.45 -5.65
C ILE A 255 -12.30 -35.10 -5.17
N ALA A 256 -12.81 -34.29 -6.11
CA ALA A 256 -13.37 -32.98 -5.79
C ALA A 256 -14.57 -33.09 -4.84
N ILE A 257 -15.48 -34.01 -5.11
CA ILE A 257 -16.65 -34.28 -4.25
C ILE A 257 -16.20 -34.70 -2.86
N ALA A 258 -15.32 -35.72 -2.77
CA ALA A 258 -14.84 -36.24 -1.49
C ALA A 258 -14.15 -35.16 -0.65
N ALA A 259 -13.32 -34.31 -1.28
CA ALA A 259 -12.63 -33.21 -0.61
C ALA A 259 -13.61 -32.12 -0.13
N ALA A 260 -14.64 -31.78 -0.93
CA ALA A 260 -15.65 -30.80 -0.56
C ALA A 260 -16.51 -31.27 0.61
N GLU A 261 -16.90 -32.57 0.63
CA GLU A 261 -17.65 -33.18 1.71
C GLU A 261 -16.84 -33.24 3.02
N ALA A 262 -15.54 -33.63 2.93
CA ALA A 262 -14.63 -33.62 4.07
C ALA A 262 -14.41 -32.21 4.63
N SER A 263 -14.23 -31.21 3.71
CA SER A 263 -14.13 -29.80 4.09
C SER A 263 -15.36 -29.33 4.85
N THR A 264 -16.57 -29.69 4.38
CA THR A 264 -17.82 -29.33 5.03
C THR A 264 -17.93 -29.97 6.43
N GLU A 265 -17.58 -31.23 6.56
CA GLU A 265 -17.60 -31.95 7.86
C GLU A 265 -16.66 -31.24 8.87
N GLN A 266 -15.42 -30.98 8.48
CA GLN A 266 -14.44 -30.33 9.35
C GLN A 266 -14.82 -28.89 9.68
N ALA A 267 -15.34 -28.13 8.71
CA ALA A 267 -15.78 -26.74 8.90
C ALA A 267 -16.97 -26.68 9.89
N VAL A 268 -17.97 -27.56 9.75
CA VAL A 268 -19.11 -27.63 10.67
C VAL A 268 -18.68 -28.08 12.07
N ALA A 269 -17.73 -29.02 12.15
CA ALA A 269 -17.23 -29.49 13.45
C ALA A 269 -16.45 -28.38 14.21
N GLN A 270 -15.77 -27.49 13.52
CA GLN A 270 -14.91 -26.46 14.12
C GLN A 270 -15.60 -25.09 14.26
N GLU A 271 -16.45 -24.71 13.32
CA GLU A 271 -17.10 -23.39 13.26
C GLU A 271 -18.63 -23.44 13.46
N GLY A 272 -19.20 -24.63 13.41
CA GLY A 272 -20.65 -24.83 13.49
C GLY A 272 -21.37 -24.85 12.14
N PRO A 273 -22.67 -25.11 12.13
CA PRO A 273 -23.47 -25.34 10.90
C PRO A 273 -23.63 -24.11 9.99
N SER A 274 -23.30 -22.93 10.48
CA SER A 274 -23.33 -21.69 9.74
C SER A 274 -21.98 -21.31 9.11
N SER A 275 -21.00 -22.22 9.09
CA SER A 275 -19.69 -21.97 8.46
C SER A 275 -19.82 -21.52 7.02
N GLY A 276 -19.10 -20.47 6.64
CA GLY A 276 -19.03 -19.99 5.26
C GLY A 276 -18.48 -21.04 4.30
N TYR A 277 -17.57 -21.90 4.76
CA TYR A 277 -17.04 -23.00 3.96
C TYR A 277 -18.08 -24.06 3.62
N LYS A 278 -19.04 -24.30 4.51
CA LYS A 278 -20.19 -25.16 4.17
C LYS A 278 -20.96 -24.61 2.97
N VAL A 279 -21.25 -23.32 2.98
CA VAL A 279 -22.00 -22.66 1.87
C VAL A 279 -21.20 -22.75 0.56
N MET A 280 -19.89 -22.47 0.60
CA MET A 280 -19.02 -22.55 -0.58
C MET A 280 -18.92 -23.98 -1.12
N ASN A 281 -18.78 -24.98 -0.25
CA ASN A 281 -18.71 -26.38 -0.65
C ASN A 281 -20.05 -26.88 -1.19
N ASP A 282 -21.19 -26.50 -0.59
CA ASP A 282 -22.51 -26.87 -1.09
C ASP A 282 -22.70 -26.35 -2.54
N ALA A 283 -22.26 -25.12 -2.82
CA ALA A 283 -22.29 -24.55 -4.17
C ALA A 283 -21.39 -25.31 -5.15
N LEU A 284 -20.17 -25.67 -4.73
CA LEU A 284 -19.24 -26.46 -5.53
C LEU A 284 -19.81 -27.85 -5.84
N LEU A 285 -20.34 -28.56 -4.83
CA LEU A 285 -20.96 -29.88 -5.01
C LEU A 285 -22.17 -29.84 -5.95
N ALA A 286 -22.97 -28.76 -5.92
CA ALA A 286 -24.08 -28.58 -6.84
C ALA A 286 -23.62 -28.39 -8.30
N SER A 287 -22.45 -27.84 -8.53
CA SER A 287 -21.88 -27.66 -9.87
C SER A 287 -21.23 -28.93 -10.43
N LEU A 288 -20.90 -29.91 -9.59
CA LEU A 288 -20.22 -31.16 -9.94
C LEU A 288 -21.18 -32.34 -10.17
N ARG A 289 -22.43 -32.20 -9.76
CA ARG A 289 -23.51 -33.20 -9.89
C ARG A 289 -24.44 -32.86 -11.04
#